data_279450a2ee05db1174170174d0941aa4
#
_entry.id   279450a2ee05db1174170174d0941aa4
#
_cell.length_a   1.000
_cell.length_b   1.000
_cell.length_c   1.000
_cell.angle_alpha   90.00
_cell.angle_beta   90.00
_cell.angle_gamma   90.00
#
_symmetry.space_group_name_H-M   'P 1'
#
loop_
_entity.id
_entity.type
_entity.pdbx_description
1 polymer ?
#
loop_
_entity_poly.entity_id
_entity_poly.type
_entity_poly.pdbx_seq_one_letter_code
_entity_poly.pdbx_strand_id
1 'polypeptide(L)'
;MRFIFVLLLFVFPSLPVISQRTVPSILDTVETSHGAAILYKNFTWEYLENEPVMMSSEDDSTGIFTHEWINDQVFAHRVLPDSIHDTIVALTCRDRPFILPYYGRLFRGFSYVHKGLDICLKKGDSVKAAFDGVVRYAKYNRGGFGNLVIIRHYNGLETYYAHLSKIKIQVNQVIKAGDIVGLGGSTGRSRAPHLHFEVRYKDVPIDPLKMLDFDRQKLISDTLAITKKIFYPSDYDGKAVYYKIKSGDTLGKLARKYNTSIKALCAMNKIKTTTNLKIGRPIRVK
;
A
#
# COMPACT_ATOMS: atom_id res chain seq x y z
N MET A 1 29.60 -79.92 1.29
CA MET A 1 29.80 -78.51 0.92
C MET A 1 28.44 -77.92 0.69
N ARG A 2 27.93 -77.11 1.64
CA ARG A 2 26.66 -76.40 1.50
C ARG A 2 27.02 -74.96 1.24
N PHE A 3 26.63 -74.41 0.05
CA PHE A 3 26.76 -73.01 -0.27
C PHE A 3 25.55 -72.26 0.30
N ILE A 4 25.79 -71.28 1.19
CA ILE A 4 24.80 -70.36 1.71
C ILE A 4 24.81 -69.14 0.78
N PHE A 5 23.72 -68.95 0.04
CA PHE A 5 23.47 -67.68 -0.71
C PHE A 5 22.96 -66.67 0.29
N VAL A 6 23.75 -65.64 0.54
CA VAL A 6 23.30 -64.43 1.28
C VAL A 6 22.68 -63.45 0.26
N LEU A 7 21.36 -63.29 0.35
CA LEU A 7 20.62 -62.29 -0.44
C LEU A 7 20.77 -60.94 0.23
N LEU A 8 21.61 -60.08 -0.31
CA LEU A 8 21.70 -58.66 0.11
C LEU A 8 20.52 -57.88 -0.47
N LEU A 9 19.52 -57.57 0.37
CA LEU A 9 18.45 -56.61 0.04
C LEU A 9 19.02 -55.19 0.10
N PHE A 10 19.26 -54.60 -1.05
CA PHE A 10 19.49 -53.15 -1.15
C PHE A 10 18.17 -52.41 -0.94
N VAL A 11 18.00 -51.84 0.24
CA VAL A 11 16.95 -50.86 0.50
C VAL A 11 17.45 -49.53 -0.08
N PHE A 12 16.92 -49.13 -1.25
CA PHE A 12 17.09 -47.77 -1.77
C PHE A 12 16.22 -46.84 -0.92
N PRO A 13 16.80 -45.80 -0.31
CA PRO A 13 15.98 -44.78 0.31
C PRO A 13 15.14 -44.10 -0.80
N SER A 14 13.82 -44.10 -0.63
CA SER A 14 12.92 -43.35 -1.48
C SER A 14 13.29 -41.87 -1.36
N LEU A 15 13.88 -41.29 -2.40
CA LEU A 15 14.08 -39.88 -2.53
C LEU A 15 12.68 -39.20 -2.46
N PRO A 16 12.53 -38.10 -1.70
CA PRO A 16 11.27 -37.38 -1.70
C PRO A 16 10.98 -36.96 -3.13
N VAL A 17 9.79 -37.28 -3.62
CA VAL A 17 9.26 -36.73 -4.87
C VAL A 17 9.17 -35.22 -4.67
N ILE A 18 10.16 -34.51 -5.22
CA ILE A 18 10.06 -33.04 -5.33
C ILE A 18 8.89 -32.82 -6.28
N SER A 19 7.76 -32.43 -5.72
CA SER A 19 6.61 -31.96 -6.50
C SER A 19 7.14 -30.91 -7.48
N GLN A 20 7.13 -31.22 -8.75
CA GLN A 20 7.43 -30.26 -9.80
C GLN A 20 6.35 -29.17 -9.70
N ARG A 21 6.72 -28.04 -9.05
CA ARG A 21 5.88 -26.85 -9.10
C ARG A 21 5.76 -26.48 -10.56
N THR A 22 4.58 -26.61 -11.13
CA THR A 22 4.27 -26.14 -12.48
C THR A 22 4.51 -24.64 -12.47
N VAL A 23 5.53 -24.21 -13.23
CA VAL A 23 5.80 -22.77 -13.43
C VAL A 23 4.57 -22.17 -14.12
N PRO A 24 3.94 -21.16 -13.57
CA PRO A 24 2.80 -20.52 -14.23
C PRO A 24 3.23 -19.99 -15.59
N SER A 25 2.36 -20.07 -16.58
CA SER A 25 2.66 -19.52 -17.91
C SER A 25 2.80 -18.00 -17.80
N ILE A 26 3.81 -17.48 -18.50
CA ILE A 26 4.09 -16.03 -18.59
C ILE A 26 2.90 -15.35 -19.25
N LEU A 27 2.44 -14.25 -18.66
CA LEU A 27 1.44 -13.35 -19.24
C LEU A 27 2.12 -12.26 -20.05
N ASP A 28 3.16 -11.66 -19.48
CA ASP A 28 3.91 -10.56 -20.10
C ASP A 28 5.30 -10.45 -19.46
N THR A 29 6.23 -9.79 -20.14
CA THR A 29 7.53 -9.38 -19.60
C THR A 29 7.60 -7.87 -19.68
N VAL A 30 7.68 -7.22 -18.52
CA VAL A 30 7.77 -5.77 -18.42
C VAL A 30 9.23 -5.40 -18.14
N GLU A 31 9.83 -4.64 -19.02
CA GLU A 31 11.14 -4.06 -18.76
C GLU A 31 10.98 -2.90 -17.77
N THR A 32 11.73 -2.96 -16.70
CA THR A 32 11.81 -1.92 -15.70
C THR A 32 13.25 -1.40 -15.64
N SER A 33 13.46 -0.23 -15.10
CA SER A 33 14.80 0.32 -14.86
C SER A 33 15.70 -0.54 -13.95
N HIS A 34 15.13 -1.59 -13.34
CA HIS A 34 15.84 -2.53 -12.45
C HIS A 34 15.96 -3.93 -13.05
N GLY A 35 15.82 -4.05 -14.36
CA GLY A 35 15.76 -5.32 -15.04
C GLY A 35 14.33 -5.69 -15.43
N ALA A 36 14.19 -6.76 -16.20
CA ALA A 36 12.90 -7.24 -16.64
C ALA A 36 12.14 -7.89 -15.48
N ALA A 37 10.87 -7.56 -15.35
CA ALA A 37 9.93 -8.25 -14.47
C ALA A 37 9.02 -9.15 -15.29
N ILE A 38 8.89 -10.41 -14.91
CA ILE A 38 7.98 -11.36 -15.55
C ILE A 38 6.65 -11.33 -14.80
N LEU A 39 5.57 -11.05 -15.49
CA LEU A 39 4.21 -11.22 -15.03
C LEU A 39 3.67 -12.57 -15.50
N TYR A 40 3.18 -13.38 -14.59
CA TYR A 40 2.59 -14.67 -14.87
C TYR A 40 1.05 -14.57 -15.01
N LYS A 41 0.43 -15.52 -15.70
CA LYS A 41 -1.04 -15.57 -15.88
C LYS A 41 -1.83 -15.73 -14.58
N ASN A 42 -1.21 -16.15 -13.50
CA ASN A 42 -1.80 -16.16 -12.17
C ASN A 42 -1.65 -14.82 -11.45
N PHE A 43 -1.21 -13.74 -12.15
CA PHE A 43 -0.96 -12.40 -11.63
C PHE A 43 0.13 -12.31 -10.55
N THR A 44 0.98 -13.33 -10.43
CA THR A 44 2.25 -13.20 -9.71
C THR A 44 3.32 -12.65 -10.66
N TRP A 45 4.35 -12.02 -10.11
CA TRP A 45 5.46 -11.47 -10.89
C TRP A 45 6.80 -11.73 -10.18
N GLU A 46 7.91 -11.71 -10.92
CA GLU A 46 9.26 -11.84 -10.38
C GLU A 46 10.25 -10.97 -11.19
N TYR A 47 11.31 -10.50 -10.53
CA TYR A 47 12.42 -9.86 -11.24
C TYR A 47 13.38 -10.90 -11.82
N LEU A 48 13.96 -10.57 -12.98
CA LEU A 48 15.00 -11.40 -13.61
C LEU A 48 16.38 -11.14 -13.01
N GLU A 49 16.60 -10.01 -12.32
CA GLU A 49 17.91 -9.65 -11.73
C GLU A 49 17.80 -9.14 -10.28
N ASN A 50 18.87 -9.42 -9.49
CA ASN A 50 18.86 -9.32 -8.02
C ASN A 50 19.64 -8.14 -7.40
N GLU A 51 20.07 -7.14 -8.17
CA GLU A 51 20.93 -6.06 -7.62
C GLU A 51 20.11 -4.88 -7.08
N PRO A 52 20.47 -4.32 -5.91
CA PRO A 52 19.87 -3.10 -5.40
C PRO A 52 20.38 -1.89 -6.19
N VAL A 53 19.55 -1.33 -7.04
CA VAL A 53 19.87 -0.16 -7.85
C VAL A 53 19.15 1.08 -7.32
N MET A 54 19.84 2.23 -7.31
CA MET A 54 19.20 3.54 -7.13
C MET A 54 18.60 3.96 -8.47
N MET A 55 17.30 4.29 -8.51
CA MET A 55 16.68 4.79 -9.75
C MET A 55 17.24 6.14 -10.15
N SER A 56 17.69 6.25 -11.39
CA SER A 56 17.84 7.51 -12.11
C SER A 56 16.53 7.88 -12.79
N SER A 57 16.29 9.17 -13.01
CA SER A 57 15.07 9.67 -13.67
C SER A 57 14.97 9.27 -15.16
N GLU A 58 15.97 8.60 -15.71
CA GLU A 58 16.08 8.24 -17.13
C GLU A 58 15.59 6.82 -17.46
N ASP A 59 15.30 5.99 -16.43
CA ASP A 59 15.18 4.53 -16.60
C ASP A 59 13.74 3.97 -16.61
N ASP A 60 12.67 4.78 -16.61
CA ASP A 60 11.31 4.27 -16.49
C ASP A 60 10.55 4.20 -17.81
N SER A 61 10.62 3.07 -18.50
CA SER A 61 9.87 2.80 -19.74
C SER A 61 8.36 2.63 -19.53
N THR A 62 7.89 2.41 -18.28
CA THR A 62 6.48 2.18 -17.97
C THR A 62 5.73 3.45 -17.55
N GLY A 63 6.44 4.55 -17.28
CA GLY A 63 5.88 5.81 -16.80
C GLY A 63 5.38 5.79 -15.36
N ILE A 64 5.37 4.63 -14.66
CA ILE A 64 4.96 4.53 -13.25
C ILE A 64 5.90 5.30 -12.35
N PHE A 65 7.17 5.36 -12.71
CA PHE A 65 8.22 6.02 -11.94
C PHE A 65 8.72 7.33 -12.56
N THR A 66 8.43 7.65 -13.82
CA THR A 66 8.86 8.88 -14.49
C THR A 66 7.74 9.88 -14.72
N HIS A 67 6.67 9.54 -15.44
CA HIS A 67 5.62 10.50 -15.81
C HIS A 67 4.84 11.03 -14.61
N GLU A 68 4.80 10.28 -13.52
CA GLU A 68 4.05 10.60 -12.31
C GLU A 68 4.96 10.56 -11.05
N TRP A 69 6.28 10.65 -11.24
CA TRP A 69 7.26 10.58 -10.15
C TRP A 69 7.43 11.93 -9.47
N ILE A 70 6.48 12.28 -8.62
CA ILE A 70 6.54 13.49 -7.79
C ILE A 70 7.00 13.11 -6.39
N ASN A 71 8.25 13.41 -6.05
CA ASN A 71 8.90 13.00 -4.80
C ASN A 71 8.97 14.12 -3.73
N ASP A 72 8.51 15.31 -4.03
CA ASP A 72 8.48 16.46 -3.14
C ASP A 72 7.10 16.71 -2.51
N GLN A 73 6.04 16.10 -3.04
CA GLN A 73 4.67 16.19 -2.55
C GLN A 73 4.16 14.83 -2.04
N VAL A 74 3.35 14.87 -0.97
CA VAL A 74 2.69 13.66 -0.44
C VAL A 74 1.66 13.13 -1.42
N PHE A 75 0.86 14.02 -2.02
CA PHE A 75 -0.18 13.66 -2.98
C PHE A 75 0.26 14.09 -4.38
N ALA A 76 0.60 13.10 -5.21
CA ALA A 76 1.16 13.32 -6.54
C ALA A 76 0.07 13.40 -7.63
N HIS A 77 -0.95 12.56 -7.56
CA HIS A 77 -1.91 12.38 -8.65
C HIS A 77 -3.19 13.21 -8.49
N ARG A 78 -3.66 13.43 -7.25
CA ARG A 78 -4.93 14.13 -6.93
C ARG A 78 -6.13 13.57 -7.68
N VAL A 79 -6.15 12.27 -7.94
CA VAL A 79 -7.20 11.56 -8.67
C VAL A 79 -8.42 11.38 -7.77
N LEU A 80 -9.61 11.37 -8.34
CA LEU A 80 -10.84 11.05 -7.63
C LEU A 80 -11.16 9.55 -7.79
N PRO A 81 -11.74 8.89 -6.77
CA PRO A 81 -12.13 7.49 -6.85
C PRO A 81 -12.96 7.14 -8.08
N ASP A 82 -13.90 8.04 -8.46
CA ASP A 82 -14.82 7.82 -9.58
C ASP A 82 -14.15 7.91 -10.96
N SER A 83 -12.92 8.44 -11.06
CA SER A 83 -12.16 8.52 -12.31
C SER A 83 -11.17 7.35 -12.46
N ILE A 84 -11.09 6.46 -11.49
CA ILE A 84 -10.24 5.26 -11.56
C ILE A 84 -11.03 4.15 -12.25
N HIS A 85 -10.47 3.61 -13.33
CA HIS A 85 -11.03 2.45 -14.02
C HIS A 85 -10.82 1.19 -13.20
N ASP A 86 -11.79 0.28 -13.29
CA ASP A 86 -11.68 -1.03 -12.66
C ASP A 86 -10.49 -1.78 -13.23
N THR A 87 -9.63 -2.31 -12.36
CA THR A 87 -8.44 -3.07 -12.73
C THR A 87 -8.11 -4.10 -11.64
N ILE A 88 -7.21 -5.01 -11.94
CA ILE A 88 -6.68 -5.99 -10.99
C ILE A 88 -5.18 -5.75 -10.87
N VAL A 89 -4.68 -5.66 -9.64
CA VAL A 89 -3.26 -5.53 -9.35
C VAL A 89 -2.75 -6.77 -8.64
N ALA A 90 -1.59 -7.28 -9.05
CA ALA A 90 -0.88 -8.33 -8.33
C ALA A 90 -0.28 -7.76 -7.03
N LEU A 91 -0.45 -8.47 -5.92
CA LEU A 91 0.09 -8.08 -4.62
C LEU A 91 1.37 -8.80 -4.25
N THR A 92 1.58 -9.99 -4.82
CA THR A 92 2.75 -10.81 -4.53
C THR A 92 3.53 -11.11 -5.80
N CYS A 93 4.83 -11.30 -5.65
CA CYS A 93 5.65 -11.97 -6.64
C CYS A 93 6.09 -13.35 -6.09
N ARG A 94 6.58 -14.21 -6.98
CA ARG A 94 6.81 -15.64 -6.74
C ARG A 94 7.64 -15.96 -5.49
N ASP A 95 8.67 -15.16 -5.19
CA ASP A 95 9.65 -15.45 -4.14
C ASP A 95 9.65 -14.41 -3.00
N ARG A 96 8.73 -13.44 -3.01
CA ARG A 96 8.68 -12.35 -2.03
C ARG A 96 7.29 -12.14 -1.50
N PRO A 97 6.96 -12.77 -0.35
CA PRO A 97 5.66 -12.59 0.28
C PRO A 97 5.52 -11.14 0.78
N PHE A 98 4.30 -10.71 0.95
CA PHE A 98 3.97 -9.54 1.75
C PHE A 98 4.56 -9.66 3.15
N ILE A 99 5.11 -8.56 3.67
CA ILE A 99 5.58 -8.46 5.05
C ILE A 99 4.75 -7.42 5.79
N LEU A 100 4.11 -7.81 6.89
CA LEU A 100 3.41 -6.85 7.74
C LEU A 100 4.41 -5.81 8.29
N PRO A 101 4.19 -4.50 8.08
CA PRO A 101 5.14 -3.44 8.48
C PRO A 101 5.50 -3.46 9.97
N TYR A 102 4.55 -3.76 10.79
CA TYR A 102 4.72 -3.97 12.23
C TYR A 102 3.56 -4.79 12.79
N TYR A 103 3.86 -5.76 13.64
CA TYR A 103 2.85 -6.52 14.37
C TYR A 103 2.66 -5.96 15.77
N GLY A 104 1.50 -5.38 16.01
CA GLY A 104 1.12 -4.80 17.29
C GLY A 104 -0.40 -4.72 17.42
N ARG A 105 -0.89 -4.23 18.54
CA ARG A 105 -2.33 -4.06 18.72
C ARG A 105 -2.88 -2.99 17.77
N LEU A 106 -3.81 -3.37 16.90
CA LEU A 106 -4.58 -2.43 16.10
C LEU A 106 -5.57 -1.68 17.01
N PHE A 107 -5.46 -0.35 17.12
CA PHE A 107 -6.36 0.44 17.95
C PHE A 107 -7.27 1.37 17.15
N ARG A 108 -6.95 1.60 15.87
CA ARG A 108 -7.79 2.41 15.00
C ARG A 108 -7.72 1.90 13.56
N GLY A 109 -8.86 1.57 13.01
CA GLY A 109 -9.02 1.13 11.62
C GLY A 109 -9.31 2.26 10.65
N PHE A 110 -9.48 1.88 9.40
CA PHE A 110 -9.83 2.77 8.29
C PHE A 110 -11.26 3.35 8.45
N SER A 111 -11.44 4.61 8.09
CA SER A 111 -12.74 5.27 8.09
C SER A 111 -12.75 6.50 7.16
N TYR A 112 -13.90 7.16 7.01
CA TYR A 112 -13.98 8.42 6.26
C TYR A 112 -13.04 9.51 6.76
N VAL A 113 -12.71 9.52 8.04
CA VAL A 113 -11.86 10.54 8.69
C VAL A 113 -10.45 10.04 9.01
N HIS A 114 -10.21 8.75 8.85
CA HIS A 114 -8.92 8.09 9.12
C HIS A 114 -8.58 7.15 7.96
N LYS A 115 -7.50 7.43 7.26
CA LYS A 115 -7.21 6.82 5.95
C LYS A 115 -6.21 5.66 6.00
N GLY A 116 -6.07 5.02 7.16
CA GLY A 116 -5.15 3.92 7.37
C GLY A 116 -5.46 3.11 8.62
N LEU A 117 -4.46 2.38 9.07
CA LEU A 117 -4.44 1.63 10.32
C LEU A 117 -3.50 2.31 11.29
N ASP A 118 -3.94 2.49 12.54
CA ASP A 118 -3.06 2.90 13.64
C ASP A 118 -2.72 1.67 14.48
N ILE A 119 -1.44 1.29 14.48
CA ILE A 119 -0.90 0.09 15.11
C ILE A 119 0.00 0.52 16.28
N CYS A 120 -0.32 0.08 17.50
CA CYS A 120 0.49 0.36 18.69
C CYS A 120 1.90 -0.21 18.50
N LEU A 121 2.91 0.62 18.77
CA LEU A 121 4.32 0.22 18.84
C LEU A 121 5.04 1.02 19.92
N LYS A 122 6.28 0.63 20.23
CA LYS A 122 7.17 1.41 21.11
C LYS A 122 8.02 2.34 20.26
N LYS A 123 8.39 3.49 20.83
CA LYS A 123 9.37 4.38 20.18
C LYS A 123 10.69 3.63 19.98
N GLY A 124 11.18 3.61 18.75
CA GLY A 124 12.40 2.91 18.37
C GLY A 124 12.19 1.53 17.75
N ASP A 125 11.00 0.96 17.82
CA ASP A 125 10.69 -0.31 17.14
C ASP A 125 10.90 -0.19 15.63
N SER A 126 11.42 -1.24 15.01
CA SER A 126 11.68 -1.26 13.57
C SER A 126 10.38 -1.38 12.78
N VAL A 127 10.18 -0.47 11.83
CA VAL A 127 9.07 -0.49 10.87
C VAL A 127 9.61 -0.97 9.53
N LYS A 128 8.94 -1.97 8.93
CA LYS A 128 9.38 -2.65 7.70
C LYS A 128 8.55 -2.24 6.49
N ALA A 129 9.15 -2.32 5.30
CA ALA A 129 8.44 -2.18 4.04
C ALA A 129 7.48 -3.36 3.83
N ALA A 130 6.24 -3.06 3.37
CA ALA A 130 5.22 -4.08 3.14
C ALA A 130 5.48 -4.90 1.87
N PHE A 131 5.99 -4.26 0.83
CA PHE A 131 6.25 -4.83 -0.49
C PHE A 131 7.55 -4.26 -1.06
N ASP A 132 8.04 -4.88 -2.12
CA ASP A 132 9.12 -4.35 -2.94
C ASP A 132 8.68 -3.04 -3.63
N GLY A 133 9.61 -2.11 -3.82
CA GLY A 133 9.29 -0.85 -4.49
C GLY A 133 10.41 0.18 -4.41
N VAL A 134 10.07 1.42 -4.72
CA VAL A 134 10.99 2.56 -4.70
C VAL A 134 10.47 3.63 -3.75
N VAL A 135 11.38 4.19 -2.95
CA VAL A 135 11.03 5.25 -2.00
C VAL A 135 10.71 6.53 -2.75
N ARG A 136 9.44 6.94 -2.73
CA ARG A 136 8.99 8.17 -3.40
C ARG A 136 9.11 9.41 -2.50
N TYR A 137 8.93 9.25 -1.21
CA TYR A 137 8.96 10.36 -0.24
C TYR A 137 9.58 9.89 1.07
N ALA A 138 10.52 10.67 1.63
CA ALA A 138 11.20 10.32 2.88
C ALA A 138 11.66 11.58 3.62
N LYS A 139 10.69 12.31 4.25
CA LYS A 139 11.00 13.53 5.02
C LYS A 139 9.90 13.88 6.01
N TYR A 140 10.14 14.91 6.83
CA TYR A 140 9.15 15.43 7.76
C TYR A 140 8.02 16.14 7.03
N ASN A 141 6.77 15.73 7.29
CA ASN A 141 5.56 16.33 6.75
C ASN A 141 4.83 17.15 7.81
N ARG A 142 4.69 18.46 7.58
CA ARG A 142 3.96 19.38 8.47
C ARG A 142 2.43 19.22 8.42
N GLY A 143 1.91 18.48 7.43
CA GLY A 143 0.48 18.23 7.23
C GLY A 143 -0.17 17.31 8.26
N GLY A 144 0.61 16.72 9.15
CA GLY A 144 0.13 15.85 10.23
C GLY A 144 0.84 14.52 10.32
N PHE A 145 1.41 13.98 9.25
CA PHE A 145 2.10 12.68 9.23
C PHE A 145 3.41 12.65 10.05
N GLY A 146 4.04 13.80 10.33
CA GLY A 146 5.34 13.85 10.96
C GLY A 146 6.43 13.29 10.03
N ASN A 147 7.37 12.51 10.56
CA ASN A 147 8.31 11.78 9.72
C ASN A 147 7.56 10.71 8.93
N LEU A 148 7.55 10.89 7.62
CA LEU A 148 6.77 10.09 6.67
C LEU A 148 7.68 9.46 5.63
N VAL A 149 7.48 8.18 5.39
CA VAL A 149 8.00 7.45 4.24
C VAL A 149 6.83 7.04 3.36
N ILE A 150 6.95 7.21 2.05
CA ILE A 150 6.04 6.67 1.04
C ILE A 150 6.86 5.82 0.08
N ILE A 151 6.44 4.58 -0.11
CA ILE A 151 7.03 3.66 -1.08
C ILE A 151 6.00 3.44 -2.18
N ARG A 152 6.41 3.63 -3.44
CA ARG A 152 5.65 3.21 -4.61
C ARG A 152 6.09 1.82 -4.99
N HIS A 153 5.13 0.94 -5.16
CA HIS A 153 5.34 -0.46 -5.53
C HIS A 153 5.14 -0.65 -7.03
N TYR A 154 5.74 -1.70 -7.57
CA TYR A 154 5.71 -1.98 -9.01
C TYR A 154 4.32 -2.30 -9.58
N ASN A 155 3.36 -2.58 -8.69
CA ASN A 155 1.95 -2.75 -9.05
C ASN A 155 1.13 -1.45 -9.00
N GLY A 156 1.78 -0.30 -8.82
CA GLY A 156 1.14 1.02 -8.75
C GLY A 156 0.49 1.37 -7.41
N LEU A 157 0.53 0.47 -6.42
CA LEU A 157 0.14 0.82 -5.05
C LEU A 157 1.21 1.68 -4.38
N GLU A 158 0.80 2.47 -3.40
CA GLU A 158 1.69 3.16 -2.49
C GLU A 158 1.37 2.80 -1.04
N THR A 159 2.43 2.60 -0.25
CA THR A 159 2.31 2.44 1.20
C THR A 159 2.94 3.62 1.94
N TYR A 160 2.27 4.06 3.00
CA TYR A 160 2.63 5.20 3.83
C TYR A 160 2.97 4.72 5.23
N TYR A 161 4.11 5.17 5.74
CA TYR A 161 4.62 4.86 7.07
C TYR A 161 4.85 6.17 7.82
N ALA A 162 3.92 6.53 8.69
CA ALA A 162 3.94 7.84 9.34
C ALA A 162 4.21 7.78 10.84
N HIS A 163 4.40 8.96 11.43
CA HIS A 163 4.72 9.20 12.83
C HIS A 163 6.05 8.61 13.30
N LEU A 164 6.96 8.29 12.34
CA LEU A 164 8.25 7.71 12.64
C LEU A 164 9.10 8.64 13.52
N SER A 165 9.90 8.08 14.43
CA SER A 165 10.90 8.84 15.18
C SER A 165 12.15 9.11 14.33
N LYS A 166 12.50 8.19 13.43
CA LYS A 166 13.64 8.29 12.53
C LYS A 166 13.34 7.60 11.20
N ILE A 167 13.65 8.26 10.10
CA ILE A 167 13.65 7.67 8.75
C ILE A 167 15.02 7.01 8.53
N LYS A 168 15.07 5.83 7.93
CA LYS A 168 16.28 5.02 7.71
C LYS A 168 16.66 4.86 6.24
N ILE A 169 15.86 5.37 5.35
CA ILE A 169 15.97 5.23 3.90
C ILE A 169 15.87 6.61 3.24
N GLN A 170 16.22 6.70 1.98
CA GLN A 170 16.21 7.95 1.22
C GLN A 170 15.35 7.82 -0.05
N VAL A 171 14.95 8.97 -0.60
CA VAL A 171 14.19 9.04 -1.86
C VAL A 171 14.99 8.38 -2.99
N ASN A 172 14.28 7.73 -3.90
CA ASN A 172 14.80 6.94 -5.03
C ASN A 172 15.54 5.64 -4.63
N GLN A 173 15.59 5.29 -3.34
CA GLN A 173 16.14 4.02 -2.91
C GLN A 173 15.19 2.89 -3.27
N VAL A 174 15.72 1.83 -3.87
CA VAL A 174 15.00 0.56 -4.08
C VAL A 174 14.91 -0.18 -2.77
N ILE A 175 13.72 -0.69 -2.45
CA ILE A 175 13.40 -1.36 -1.19
C ILE A 175 12.79 -2.72 -1.47
N LYS A 176 13.21 -3.69 -0.69
CA LYS A 176 12.60 -5.03 -0.64
C LYS A 176 11.60 -5.11 0.51
N ALA A 177 10.58 -5.93 0.35
CA ALA A 177 9.67 -6.27 1.44
C ALA A 177 10.45 -6.77 2.67
N GLY A 178 10.19 -6.20 3.83
CA GLY A 178 10.91 -6.51 5.07
C GLY A 178 12.09 -5.60 5.40
N ASP A 179 12.59 -4.79 4.48
CA ASP A 179 13.62 -3.80 4.76
C ASP A 179 13.12 -2.76 5.78
N ILE A 180 14.01 -2.30 6.66
CA ILE A 180 13.66 -1.31 7.68
C ILE A 180 13.57 0.08 7.05
N VAL A 181 12.35 0.62 6.99
CA VAL A 181 12.09 1.95 6.44
C VAL A 181 12.30 3.07 7.47
N GLY A 182 12.15 2.75 8.76
CA GLY A 182 12.28 3.72 9.84
C GLY A 182 12.05 3.11 11.21
N LEU A 183 12.07 3.97 12.22
CA LEU A 183 11.83 3.60 13.60
C LEU A 183 10.51 4.20 14.09
N GLY A 184 9.73 3.43 14.82
CA GLY A 184 8.47 3.84 15.41
C GLY A 184 8.60 5.08 16.29
N GLY A 185 7.57 5.90 16.30
CA GLY A 185 7.59 7.17 17.03
C GLY A 185 6.21 7.77 17.23
N SER A 186 6.21 9.08 17.48
CA SER A 186 5.01 9.89 17.74
C SER A 186 5.18 11.30 17.17
N THR A 187 5.76 11.43 15.96
CA THR A 187 5.96 12.74 15.32
C THR A 187 4.69 13.22 14.61
N GLY A 188 4.61 14.51 14.31
CA GLY A 188 3.44 15.10 13.66
C GLY A 188 2.23 15.25 14.59
N ARG A 189 1.04 14.86 14.13
CA ARG A 189 -0.21 14.95 14.92
C ARG A 189 -0.49 13.72 15.79
N SER A 190 0.51 12.94 16.08
CA SER A 190 0.40 11.79 16.97
C SER A 190 0.43 12.23 18.44
N ARG A 191 -0.34 11.55 19.31
CA ARG A 191 -0.35 11.79 20.75
C ARG A 191 0.37 10.70 21.54
N ALA A 192 0.65 9.56 20.95
CA ALA A 192 1.31 8.42 21.56
C ALA A 192 2.04 7.61 20.48
N PRO A 193 3.08 6.84 20.80
CA PRO A 193 3.79 6.04 19.82
C PRO A 193 2.86 5.04 19.11
N HIS A 194 2.80 5.13 17.78
CA HIS A 194 2.10 4.21 16.92
C HIS A 194 2.61 4.33 15.47
N LEU A 195 2.43 3.29 14.69
CA LEU A 195 2.56 3.35 13.24
C LEU A 195 1.19 3.71 12.65
N HIS A 196 1.14 4.80 11.91
CA HIS A 196 0.03 5.06 11.00
C HIS A 196 0.41 4.52 9.62
N PHE A 197 -0.29 3.47 9.19
CA PHE A 197 -0.04 2.74 7.95
C PHE A 197 -1.18 2.92 6.97
N GLU A 198 -0.89 3.41 5.76
CA GLU A 198 -1.88 3.53 4.69
C GLU A 198 -1.48 2.73 3.47
N VAL A 199 -2.48 2.29 2.72
CA VAL A 199 -2.36 1.78 1.35
C VAL A 199 -3.15 2.68 0.43
N ARG A 200 -2.55 3.09 -0.69
CA ARG A 200 -3.18 3.98 -1.66
C ARG A 200 -2.99 3.47 -3.08
N TYR A 201 -3.93 3.81 -3.94
CA TYR A 201 -3.80 3.66 -5.37
C TYR A 201 -4.08 5.01 -6.04
N LYS A 202 -3.09 5.58 -6.76
CA LYS A 202 -3.16 6.92 -7.35
C LYS A 202 -3.63 7.99 -6.34
N ASP A 203 -2.99 8.04 -5.17
CA ASP A 203 -3.32 8.88 -4.00
C ASP A 203 -4.63 8.54 -3.29
N VAL A 204 -5.51 7.72 -3.88
CA VAL A 204 -6.78 7.36 -3.26
C VAL A 204 -6.57 6.27 -2.21
N PRO A 205 -6.91 6.53 -0.94
CA PRO A 205 -6.68 5.57 0.13
C PRO A 205 -7.61 4.37 0.02
N ILE A 206 -7.05 3.21 0.28
CA ILE A 206 -7.73 1.92 0.38
C ILE A 206 -7.67 1.47 1.84
N ASP A 207 -8.75 0.86 2.34
CA ASP A 207 -8.73 0.20 3.64
C ASP A 207 -7.77 -1.01 3.59
N PRO A 208 -6.65 -0.99 4.33
CA PRO A 208 -5.69 -2.09 4.26
C PRO A 208 -6.28 -3.45 4.64
N LEU A 209 -7.33 -3.48 5.49
CA LEU A 209 -8.00 -4.73 5.88
C LEU A 209 -8.80 -5.38 4.74
N LYS A 210 -8.97 -4.73 3.60
CA LYS A 210 -9.55 -5.34 2.40
C LYS A 210 -8.58 -6.25 1.64
N MET A 211 -7.29 -6.13 1.92
CA MET A 211 -6.25 -6.96 1.32
C MET A 211 -5.45 -7.74 2.35
N LEU A 212 -5.53 -7.37 3.63
CA LEU A 212 -4.71 -7.87 4.72
C LEU A 212 -5.56 -8.54 5.80
N ASP A 213 -5.31 -9.81 6.07
CA ASP A 213 -5.67 -10.49 7.31
C ASP A 213 -4.62 -10.12 8.37
N PHE A 214 -4.98 -9.11 9.17
CA PHE A 214 -4.04 -8.53 10.14
C PHE A 214 -3.64 -9.53 11.24
N ASP A 215 -4.59 -10.35 11.70
CA ASP A 215 -4.35 -11.31 12.78
C ASP A 215 -3.46 -12.45 12.31
N ARG A 216 -3.63 -12.91 11.07
CA ARG A 216 -2.78 -13.93 10.46
C ARG A 216 -1.53 -13.38 9.79
N GLN A 217 -1.33 -12.07 9.79
CA GLN A 217 -0.18 -11.37 9.21
C GLN A 217 0.08 -11.70 7.74
N LYS A 218 -0.97 -11.89 6.95
CA LYS A 218 -0.87 -12.31 5.54
C LYS A 218 -1.88 -11.59 4.66
N LEU A 219 -1.65 -11.63 3.37
CA LEU A 219 -2.63 -11.18 2.39
C LEU A 219 -3.84 -12.14 2.36
N ILE A 220 -5.02 -11.58 2.08
CA ILE A 220 -6.25 -12.33 1.87
C ILE A 220 -6.22 -13.03 0.50
N SER A 221 -5.57 -12.39 -0.49
CA SER A 221 -5.42 -12.89 -1.87
C SER A 221 -4.10 -12.37 -2.45
N ASP A 222 -3.58 -13.04 -3.47
CA ASP A 222 -2.40 -12.61 -4.23
C ASP A 222 -2.71 -11.46 -5.20
N THR A 223 -3.97 -11.11 -5.37
CA THR A 223 -4.42 -10.02 -6.21
C THR A 223 -5.40 -9.11 -5.48
N LEU A 224 -5.51 -7.86 -5.93
CA LEU A 224 -6.45 -6.87 -5.43
C LEU A 224 -7.27 -6.29 -6.59
N ALA A 225 -8.58 -6.47 -6.55
CA ALA A 225 -9.48 -5.82 -7.50
C ALA A 225 -9.65 -4.34 -7.11
N ILE A 226 -9.10 -3.46 -7.91
CA ILE A 226 -9.29 -2.01 -7.80
C ILE A 226 -10.60 -1.64 -8.47
N THR A 227 -11.67 -1.54 -7.70
CA THR A 227 -12.99 -1.13 -8.13
C THR A 227 -13.44 0.10 -7.36
N LYS A 228 -14.47 0.80 -7.81
CA LYS A 228 -14.99 1.96 -7.06
C LYS A 228 -15.27 1.66 -5.58
N LYS A 229 -15.76 0.44 -5.28
CA LYS A 229 -16.09 0.02 -3.92
C LYS A 229 -14.87 -0.10 -3.00
N ILE A 230 -13.67 -0.35 -3.55
CA ILE A 230 -12.48 -0.54 -2.72
C ILE A 230 -12.09 0.71 -1.93
N PHE A 231 -12.41 1.90 -2.47
CA PHE A 231 -12.04 3.19 -1.89
C PHE A 231 -12.97 3.67 -0.78
N TYR A 232 -14.01 2.92 -0.48
CA TYR A 232 -14.96 3.25 0.58
C TYR A 232 -14.79 2.33 1.78
N PRO A 233 -15.08 2.78 3.02
CA PRO A 233 -15.09 1.91 4.18
C PRO A 233 -16.00 0.69 3.98
N SER A 234 -15.69 -0.41 4.67
CA SER A 234 -16.42 -1.69 4.52
C SER A 234 -17.88 -1.59 4.94
N ASP A 235 -18.22 -0.64 5.81
CA ASP A 235 -19.59 -0.34 6.27
C ASP A 235 -20.35 0.63 5.34
N TYR A 236 -19.76 1.03 4.22
CA TYR A 236 -20.44 1.89 3.25
C TYR A 236 -21.47 1.09 2.43
N ASP A 237 -22.74 1.42 2.62
CA ASP A 237 -23.90 0.78 1.97
C ASP A 237 -24.38 1.46 0.69
N GLY A 238 -23.61 2.43 0.18
CA GLY A 238 -23.98 3.24 -1.00
C GLY A 238 -24.90 4.42 -0.69
N LYS A 239 -25.35 4.58 0.55
CA LYS A 239 -26.23 5.68 0.94
C LYS A 239 -25.51 7.00 1.09
N ALA A 240 -26.27 8.08 1.04
CA ALA A 240 -25.73 9.42 1.23
C ALA A 240 -25.15 9.62 2.64
N VAL A 241 -23.90 10.07 2.69
CA VAL A 241 -23.23 10.38 3.96
C VAL A 241 -23.32 11.88 4.22
N TYR A 242 -23.81 12.23 5.39
CA TYR A 242 -23.92 13.64 5.82
C TYR A 242 -22.95 13.95 6.95
N TYR A 243 -22.36 15.13 6.87
CA TYR A 243 -21.47 15.67 7.88
C TYR A 243 -22.06 16.93 8.49
N LYS A 244 -22.09 17.05 9.80
CA LYS A 244 -22.49 18.26 10.51
C LYS A 244 -21.33 19.25 10.52
N ILE A 245 -21.51 20.39 9.85
CA ILE A 245 -20.48 21.44 9.70
C ILE A 245 -20.08 21.97 11.07
N LYS A 246 -18.77 22.08 11.30
CA LYS A 246 -18.16 22.60 12.53
C LYS A 246 -17.46 23.93 12.26
N SER A 247 -17.13 24.65 13.34
CA SER A 247 -16.32 25.87 13.24
C SER A 247 -14.99 25.61 12.54
N GLY A 248 -14.61 26.49 11.63
CA GLY A 248 -13.38 26.39 10.84
C GLY A 248 -13.42 25.41 9.67
N ASP A 249 -14.56 24.76 9.38
CA ASP A 249 -14.73 23.96 8.17
C ASP A 249 -14.81 24.86 6.93
N THR A 250 -14.22 24.36 5.85
CA THR A 250 -14.34 24.94 4.50
C THR A 250 -14.64 23.84 3.50
N LEU A 251 -15.21 24.16 2.36
CA LEU A 251 -15.43 23.19 1.28
C LEU A 251 -14.14 22.46 0.91
N GLY A 252 -13.00 23.15 0.87
CA GLY A 252 -11.71 22.55 0.59
C GLY A 252 -11.23 21.56 1.67
N LYS A 253 -11.46 21.88 2.96
CA LYS A 253 -11.17 20.95 4.05
C LYS A 253 -12.05 19.71 4.01
N LEU A 254 -13.36 19.90 3.74
CA LEU A 254 -14.30 18.79 3.64
C LEU A 254 -14.02 17.92 2.41
N ALA A 255 -13.72 18.53 1.26
CA ALA A 255 -13.35 17.80 0.05
C ALA A 255 -12.15 16.87 0.30
N ARG A 256 -11.08 17.38 0.90
CA ARG A 256 -9.91 16.57 1.28
C ARG A 256 -10.25 15.48 2.31
N LYS A 257 -11.04 15.85 3.34
CA LYS A 257 -11.41 14.91 4.41
C LYS A 257 -12.19 13.71 3.88
N TYR A 258 -13.09 13.93 2.93
CA TYR A 258 -13.99 12.91 2.40
C TYR A 258 -13.56 12.37 1.03
N ASN A 259 -12.34 12.70 0.60
CA ASN A 259 -11.78 12.26 -0.66
C ASN A 259 -12.71 12.51 -1.85
N THR A 260 -13.11 13.78 -2.00
CA THR A 260 -13.98 14.27 -3.06
C THR A 260 -13.50 15.64 -3.54
N SER A 261 -14.10 16.22 -4.56
CA SER A 261 -13.77 17.57 -5.04
C SER A 261 -14.74 18.61 -4.47
N ILE A 262 -14.29 19.88 -4.42
CA ILE A 262 -15.17 21.01 -4.10
C ILE A 262 -16.35 21.05 -5.08
N LYS A 263 -16.10 20.81 -6.38
CA LYS A 263 -17.13 20.76 -7.43
C LYS A 263 -18.19 19.69 -7.14
N ALA A 264 -17.74 18.48 -6.75
CA ALA A 264 -18.65 17.39 -6.40
C ALA A 264 -19.45 17.68 -5.12
N LEU A 265 -18.81 18.22 -4.06
CA LEU A 265 -19.51 18.67 -2.85
C LEU A 265 -20.58 19.71 -3.18
N CYS A 266 -20.27 20.69 -4.00
CA CYS A 266 -21.20 21.73 -4.41
C CYS A 266 -22.38 21.14 -5.19
N ALA A 267 -22.10 20.24 -6.14
CA ALA A 267 -23.14 19.59 -6.95
C ALA A 267 -24.08 18.74 -6.07
N MET A 268 -23.54 17.89 -5.18
CA MET A 268 -24.32 17.05 -4.27
C MET A 268 -25.24 17.84 -3.34
N ASN A 269 -24.85 19.07 -2.98
CA ASN A 269 -25.56 19.90 -2.02
C ASN A 269 -26.31 21.06 -2.69
N LYS A 270 -26.24 21.22 -4.02
CA LYS A 270 -26.81 22.30 -4.78
C LYS A 270 -26.39 23.70 -4.27
N ILE A 271 -25.09 23.83 -3.95
CA ILE A 271 -24.47 25.08 -3.46
C ILE A 271 -23.37 25.56 -4.41
N LYS A 272 -22.99 26.83 -4.31
CA LYS A 272 -21.87 27.43 -5.07
C LYS A 272 -20.55 27.26 -4.31
N THR A 273 -19.42 27.31 -5.02
CA THR A 273 -18.08 27.28 -4.42
C THR A 273 -17.80 28.43 -3.46
N THR A 274 -18.53 29.53 -3.62
CA THR A 274 -18.50 30.72 -2.77
C THR A 274 -19.46 30.68 -1.58
N THR A 275 -20.21 29.57 -1.41
CA THR A 275 -21.20 29.44 -0.33
C THR A 275 -20.51 29.34 1.03
N ASN A 276 -20.88 30.23 1.95
CA ASN A 276 -20.44 30.11 3.34
C ASN A 276 -21.14 28.97 4.03
N LEU A 277 -20.32 28.05 4.61
CA LEU A 277 -20.83 26.90 5.34
C LEU A 277 -21.41 27.36 6.69
N LYS A 278 -22.67 27.03 6.95
CA LYS A 278 -23.32 27.33 8.23
C LYS A 278 -23.03 26.25 9.26
N ILE A 279 -22.38 26.59 10.37
CA ILE A 279 -22.09 25.69 11.49
C ILE A 279 -23.38 25.00 11.96
N GLY A 280 -23.27 23.71 12.24
CA GLY A 280 -24.40 22.88 12.70
C GLY A 280 -25.28 22.32 11.56
N ARG A 281 -25.22 22.85 10.36
CA ARG A 281 -25.97 22.31 9.22
C ARG A 281 -25.34 21.03 8.68
N PRO A 282 -26.15 20.04 8.27
CA PRO A 282 -25.65 18.89 7.55
C PRO A 282 -25.24 19.27 6.13
N ILE A 283 -24.13 18.72 5.67
CA ILE A 283 -23.69 18.78 4.27
C ILE A 283 -23.45 17.36 3.79
N ARG A 284 -24.04 17.00 2.65
CA ARG A 284 -23.79 15.70 2.02
C ARG A 284 -22.36 15.66 1.53
N VAL A 285 -21.61 14.60 1.93
CA VAL A 285 -20.17 14.44 1.63
C VAL A 285 -19.88 13.19 0.78
N LYS A 286 -20.90 12.37 0.57
CA LYS A 286 -20.92 11.17 -0.29
C LYS A 286 -22.33 10.90 -0.80
#